data_a6083009b35a8cea9806019815071955
#
_entry.id   a6083009b35a8cea9806019815071955
#
_cell.length_a   1.000
_cell.length_b   1.000
_cell.length_c   1.000
_cell.angle_alpha   90.00
_cell.angle_beta   90.00
_cell.angle_gamma   90.00
#
_symmetry.space_group_name_H-M   'P 1'
#
loop_
_entity.id
_entity.type
_entity.pdbx_description
1 polymer ?
#
loop_
_entity_poly.entity_id
_entity_poly.type
_entity_poly.pdbx_seq_one_letter_code
_entity_poly.pdbx_strand_id
1 'polypeptide(L)'
;MKPLVQISLDLTNIDEALDTASMALRAGVDWLEAGTPLILAEGLHGVRKLRDSFPNVPIVADLKTMDGGYLEAEMMAKAGATHVVVMARAHPETIKCVVQAGKDFGIKVMGDNMISDNMIDGAKLLEDLG
;
A
#
# COMPACT_ATOMS: atom_id res chain seq x y z
N MET A 1 -17.19 8.30 15.13
CA MET A 1 -15.86 7.75 14.75
C MET A 1 -15.15 8.82 13.94
N LYS A 2 -13.91 9.21 14.30
CA LYS A 2 -13.13 10.17 13.50
C LYS A 2 -12.72 9.47 12.19
N PRO A 3 -12.90 10.09 11.01
CA PRO A 3 -12.41 9.51 9.76
C PRO A 3 -10.87 9.48 9.77
N LEU A 4 -10.30 8.44 9.17
CA LEU A 4 -8.86 8.37 8.89
C LEU A 4 -8.55 9.13 7.60
N VAL A 5 -7.49 9.91 7.62
CA VAL A 5 -7.02 10.65 6.46
C VAL A 5 -5.67 10.08 6.01
N GLN A 6 -5.62 9.63 4.78
CA GLN A 6 -4.41 9.12 4.12
C GLN A 6 -3.95 10.13 3.08
N ILE A 7 -2.64 10.37 2.98
CA ILE A 7 -2.05 11.14 1.89
C ILE A 7 -1.31 10.20 0.95
N SER A 8 -1.56 10.33 -0.36
CA SER A 8 -0.75 9.68 -1.39
C SER A 8 0.48 10.52 -1.73
N LEU A 9 1.65 9.90 -1.63
CA LEU A 9 2.92 10.49 -2.02
C LEU A 9 3.25 10.06 -3.46
N ASP A 10 2.49 10.61 -4.42
CA ASP A 10 2.67 10.36 -5.86
C ASP A 10 3.79 11.23 -6.44
N LEU A 11 4.97 11.12 -5.84
CA LEU A 11 6.19 11.83 -6.17
C LEU A 11 7.22 10.86 -6.72
N THR A 12 8.23 11.38 -7.40
CA THR A 12 9.30 10.55 -8.01
C THR A 12 10.66 10.77 -7.36
N ASN A 13 10.69 11.47 -6.23
CA ASN A 13 11.90 11.77 -5.47
C ASN A 13 11.62 11.59 -3.98
N ILE A 14 12.49 10.85 -3.31
CA ILE A 14 12.28 10.51 -1.89
C ILE A 14 12.40 11.71 -0.96
N ASP A 15 13.27 12.66 -1.24
CA ASP A 15 13.44 13.81 -0.35
C ASP A 15 12.19 14.70 -0.38
N GLU A 16 11.62 14.93 -1.57
CA GLU A 16 10.34 15.63 -1.71
C GLU A 16 9.19 14.88 -1.01
N ALA A 17 9.19 13.54 -1.10
CA ALA A 17 8.19 12.70 -0.45
C ALA A 17 8.28 12.80 1.08
N LEU A 18 9.49 12.80 1.66
CA LEU A 18 9.72 12.96 3.10
C LEU A 18 9.28 14.35 3.59
N ASP A 19 9.60 15.39 2.87
CA ASP A 19 9.17 16.75 3.21
C ASP A 19 7.63 16.89 3.17
N THR A 20 7.01 16.36 2.12
CA THR A 20 5.55 16.35 1.97
C THR A 20 4.88 15.54 3.08
N ALA A 21 5.39 14.35 3.39
CA ALA A 21 4.90 13.51 4.47
C ALA A 21 4.98 14.23 5.83
N SER A 22 6.12 14.88 6.09
CA SER A 22 6.31 15.67 7.32
C SER A 22 5.31 16.81 7.45
N MET A 23 5.04 17.55 6.36
CA MET A 23 4.04 18.61 6.35
C MET A 23 2.63 18.06 6.58
N ALA A 24 2.28 16.96 5.90
CA ALA A 24 0.98 16.33 6.01
C ALA A 24 0.69 15.81 7.42
N LEU A 25 1.66 15.14 8.05
CA LEU A 25 1.52 14.67 9.43
C LEU A 25 1.34 15.81 10.44
N ARG A 26 2.06 16.93 10.27
CA ARG A 26 1.84 18.13 11.08
C ARG A 26 0.44 18.74 10.87
N ALA A 27 -0.14 18.58 9.70
CA ALA A 27 -1.51 19.00 9.39
C ALA A 27 -2.58 18.05 9.92
N GLY A 28 -2.21 16.89 10.47
CA GLY A 28 -3.12 15.92 11.09
C GLY A 28 -3.53 14.76 10.21
N VAL A 29 -2.78 14.45 9.16
CA VAL A 29 -2.93 13.23 8.37
C VAL A 29 -2.56 12.03 9.25
N ASP A 30 -3.32 10.94 9.13
CA ASP A 30 -3.16 9.75 9.97
C ASP A 30 -2.24 8.69 9.31
N TRP A 31 -2.28 8.54 7.98
CA TRP A 31 -1.55 7.51 7.23
C TRP A 31 -0.78 8.09 6.05
N LEU A 32 0.37 7.51 5.76
CA LEU A 32 1.16 7.80 4.56
C LEU A 32 0.99 6.69 3.54
N GLU A 33 0.97 7.06 2.28
CA GLU A 33 0.99 6.09 1.18
C GLU A 33 2.23 6.36 0.31
N ALA A 34 3.09 5.36 0.20
CA ALA A 34 4.08 5.31 -0.86
C ALA A 34 3.34 5.03 -2.17
N GLY A 35 3.07 6.07 -2.93
CA GLY A 35 2.34 5.96 -4.19
C GLY A 35 3.07 5.14 -5.23
N THR A 36 2.35 4.61 -6.20
CA THR A 36 2.94 3.82 -7.29
C THR A 36 4.09 4.54 -7.99
N PRO A 37 4.01 5.87 -8.30
CA PRO A 37 5.13 6.59 -8.91
C PRO A 37 6.39 6.60 -8.03
N LEU A 38 6.24 6.76 -6.71
CA LEU A 38 7.36 6.75 -5.77
C LEU A 38 8.02 5.37 -5.71
N ILE A 39 7.23 4.30 -5.66
CA ILE A 39 7.73 2.93 -5.65
C ILE A 39 8.46 2.61 -6.96
N LEU A 40 7.95 3.07 -8.11
CA LEU A 40 8.61 2.87 -9.40
C LEU A 40 9.94 3.63 -9.49
N ALA A 41 10.00 4.85 -8.96
CA ALA A 41 11.20 5.68 -9.03
C ALA A 41 12.29 5.24 -8.04
N GLU A 42 11.90 4.94 -6.80
CA GLU A 42 12.82 4.71 -5.68
C GLU A 42 12.90 3.23 -5.24
N GLY A 43 11.99 2.39 -5.72
CA GLY A 43 11.89 0.99 -5.32
C GLY A 43 11.64 0.83 -3.82
N LEU A 44 12.10 -0.29 -3.25
CA LEU A 44 12.00 -0.58 -1.82
C LEU A 44 12.76 0.42 -0.93
N HIS A 45 13.72 1.13 -1.50
CA HIS A 45 14.46 2.17 -0.79
C HIS A 45 13.52 3.29 -0.31
N GLY A 46 12.60 3.72 -1.17
CA GLY A 46 11.60 4.73 -0.81
C GLY A 46 10.73 4.31 0.37
N VAL A 47 10.23 3.07 0.36
CA VAL A 47 9.41 2.53 1.46
C VAL A 47 10.22 2.47 2.77
N ARG A 48 11.49 1.99 2.72
CA ARG A 48 12.38 1.96 3.91
C ARG A 48 12.65 3.35 4.46
N LYS A 49 12.93 4.33 3.59
CA LYS A 49 13.17 5.71 4.01
C LYS A 49 11.96 6.33 4.70
N LEU A 50 10.74 6.08 4.19
CA LEU A 50 9.52 6.50 4.86
C LEU A 50 9.39 5.83 6.24
N ARG A 51 9.63 4.51 6.34
CA ARG A 51 9.60 3.79 7.62
C ARG A 51 10.63 4.31 8.62
N ASP A 52 11.85 4.53 8.19
CA ASP A 52 12.94 5.02 9.04
C ASP A 52 12.63 6.43 9.58
N SER A 53 12.04 7.28 8.73
CA SER A 53 11.69 8.66 9.10
C SER A 53 10.42 8.75 9.95
N PHE A 54 9.47 7.83 9.77
CA PHE A 54 8.17 7.83 10.45
C PHE A 54 7.85 6.45 11.06
N PRO A 55 8.60 6.01 12.09
CA PRO A 55 8.57 4.64 12.59
C PRO A 55 7.22 4.17 13.14
N ASN A 56 6.37 5.10 13.58
CA ASN A 56 5.08 4.79 14.21
C ASN A 56 3.87 5.09 13.32
N VAL A 57 4.09 5.57 12.09
CA VAL A 57 3.01 5.94 11.17
C VAL A 57 2.67 4.74 10.28
N PRO A 58 1.38 4.42 10.09
CA PRO A 58 1.00 3.44 9.07
C PRO A 58 1.46 3.88 7.68
N ILE A 59 2.09 2.95 6.94
CA ILE A 59 2.57 3.18 5.58
C ILE A 59 1.88 2.17 4.66
N VAL A 60 1.15 2.69 3.69
CA VAL A 60 0.54 1.92 2.61
C VAL A 60 1.52 1.88 1.44
N ALA A 61 1.88 0.69 0.97
CA ALA A 61 2.60 0.51 -0.29
C ALA A 61 1.59 0.29 -1.41
N ASP A 62 1.35 1.34 -2.20
CA ASP A 62 0.41 1.29 -3.32
C ASP A 62 1.09 0.69 -4.56
N LEU A 63 1.32 -0.61 -4.50
CA LEU A 63 2.00 -1.37 -5.55
C LEU A 63 1.06 -1.74 -6.70
N LYS A 64 -0.26 -1.78 -6.45
CA LYS A 64 -1.28 -2.25 -7.41
C LYS A 64 -0.95 -3.63 -7.97
N THR A 65 -0.61 -4.57 -7.07
CA THR A 65 -0.20 -5.94 -7.43
C THR A 65 -1.20 -6.59 -8.40
N MET A 66 -0.69 -7.15 -9.50
CA MET A 66 -1.47 -7.84 -10.53
C MET A 66 -1.08 -9.32 -10.71
N ASP A 67 0.19 -9.69 -10.50
CA ASP A 67 0.64 -11.09 -10.68
C ASP A 67 1.65 -11.59 -9.63
N GLY A 68 2.60 -10.79 -9.20
CA GLY A 68 3.68 -11.17 -8.28
C GLY A 68 3.27 -11.52 -6.85
N GLY A 69 1.99 -11.46 -6.55
CA GLY A 69 1.25 -11.89 -5.35
C GLY A 69 2.05 -11.92 -4.06
N TYR A 70 2.41 -13.13 -3.64
CA TYR A 70 3.10 -13.36 -2.37
C TYR A 70 4.44 -12.62 -2.26
N LEU A 71 5.28 -12.72 -3.29
CA LEU A 71 6.63 -12.14 -3.26
C LEU A 71 6.59 -10.61 -3.14
N GLU A 72 5.71 -9.95 -3.89
CA GLU A 72 5.59 -8.50 -3.85
C GLU A 72 5.12 -8.01 -2.48
N ALA A 73 4.13 -8.67 -1.88
CA ALA A 73 3.66 -8.35 -0.53
C ALA A 73 4.75 -8.60 0.53
N GLU A 74 5.49 -9.71 0.43
CA GLU A 74 6.64 -9.99 1.28
C GLU A 74 7.71 -8.88 1.19
N MET A 75 8.03 -8.44 -0.04
CA MET A 75 9.01 -7.36 -0.26
C MET A 75 8.59 -6.05 0.40
N MET A 76 7.31 -5.67 0.30
CA MET A 76 6.77 -4.46 0.92
C MET A 76 6.78 -4.56 2.45
N ALA A 77 6.36 -5.71 3.00
CA ALA A 77 6.42 -5.97 4.43
C ALA A 77 7.85 -5.84 4.98
N LYS A 78 8.82 -6.48 4.32
CA LYS A 78 10.25 -6.41 4.69
C LYS A 78 10.85 -5.02 4.52
N ALA A 79 10.28 -4.19 3.65
CA ALA A 79 10.66 -2.79 3.52
C ALA A 79 10.06 -1.89 4.61
N GLY A 80 9.11 -2.39 5.39
CA GLY A 80 8.50 -1.67 6.52
C GLY A 80 7.12 -1.08 6.23
N ALA A 81 6.47 -1.44 5.10
CA ALA A 81 5.08 -1.11 4.88
C ALA A 81 4.18 -1.83 5.91
N THR A 82 3.06 -1.21 6.26
CA THR A 82 2.04 -1.79 7.13
C THR A 82 0.85 -2.32 6.34
N HIS A 83 0.69 -1.83 5.12
CA HIS A 83 -0.35 -2.22 4.19
C HIS A 83 0.24 -2.36 2.78
N VAL A 84 -0.29 -3.28 2.00
CA VAL A 84 0.02 -3.46 0.57
C VAL A 84 -1.27 -3.46 -0.25
N VAL A 85 -1.23 -2.86 -1.42
CA VAL A 85 -2.40 -2.76 -2.31
C VAL A 85 -2.33 -3.82 -3.40
N VAL A 86 -3.45 -4.55 -3.58
CA VAL A 86 -3.67 -5.51 -4.66
C VAL A 86 -4.89 -5.10 -5.48
N MET A 87 -4.81 -5.24 -6.80
CA MET A 87 -5.92 -4.92 -7.69
C MET A 87 -7.04 -5.95 -7.63
N ALA A 88 -8.29 -5.50 -7.58
CA ALA A 88 -9.47 -6.39 -7.72
C ALA A 88 -9.51 -7.13 -9.06
N ARG A 89 -8.84 -6.61 -10.07
CA ARG A 89 -8.71 -7.21 -11.41
C ARG A 89 -7.55 -8.23 -11.52
N ALA A 90 -6.78 -8.41 -10.47
CA ALA A 90 -5.79 -9.49 -10.43
C ALA A 90 -6.49 -10.85 -10.42
N HIS A 91 -5.78 -11.88 -10.85
CA HIS A 91 -6.32 -13.24 -10.75
C HIS A 91 -6.65 -13.58 -9.29
N PRO A 92 -7.78 -14.23 -8.97
CA PRO A 92 -8.15 -14.56 -7.59
C PRO A 92 -7.03 -15.27 -6.79
N GLU A 93 -6.28 -16.15 -7.43
CA GLU A 93 -5.13 -16.83 -6.78
C GLU A 93 -4.00 -15.84 -6.43
N THR A 94 -3.77 -14.80 -7.24
CA THR A 94 -2.83 -13.73 -6.92
C THR A 94 -3.28 -12.99 -5.65
N ILE A 95 -4.56 -12.63 -5.57
CA ILE A 95 -5.13 -11.95 -4.38
C ILE A 95 -4.96 -12.82 -3.14
N LYS A 96 -5.30 -14.11 -3.23
CA LYS A 96 -5.10 -15.06 -2.11
C LYS A 96 -3.62 -15.17 -1.69
N CYS A 97 -2.69 -15.15 -2.65
CA CYS A 97 -1.26 -15.15 -2.36
C CYS A 97 -0.83 -13.88 -1.61
N VAL A 98 -1.35 -12.70 -1.98
CA VAL A 98 -1.11 -11.44 -1.23
C VAL A 98 -1.67 -11.55 0.19
N VAL A 99 -2.91 -12.05 0.34
CA VAL A 99 -3.55 -12.27 1.64
C VAL A 99 -2.74 -13.23 2.51
N GLN A 100 -2.22 -14.32 1.91
CA GLN A 100 -1.37 -15.27 2.64
C GLN A 100 -0.07 -14.61 3.12
N ALA A 101 0.61 -13.84 2.27
CA ALA A 101 1.78 -13.07 2.66
C ALA A 101 1.43 -12.05 3.76
N GLY A 102 0.24 -11.45 3.68
CA GLY A 102 -0.27 -10.56 4.73
C GLY A 102 -0.30 -11.23 6.10
N LYS A 103 -0.80 -12.47 6.17
CA LYS A 103 -0.83 -13.27 7.39
C LYS A 103 0.56 -13.66 7.88
N ASP A 104 1.45 -14.06 6.97
CA ASP A 104 2.77 -14.58 7.31
C ASP A 104 3.73 -13.49 7.78
N PHE A 105 3.61 -12.27 7.25
CA PHE A 105 4.49 -11.13 7.56
C PHE A 105 3.83 -10.04 8.41
N GLY A 106 2.56 -10.19 8.78
CA GLY A 106 1.85 -9.21 9.60
C GLY A 106 1.55 -7.89 8.87
N ILE A 107 1.53 -7.88 7.52
CA ILE A 107 1.12 -6.74 6.72
C ILE A 107 -0.36 -6.86 6.35
N LYS A 108 -1.10 -5.76 6.41
CA LYS A 108 -2.51 -5.73 6.00
C LYS A 108 -2.63 -5.62 4.48
N VAL A 109 -3.69 -6.18 3.94
CA VAL A 109 -3.99 -6.14 2.51
C VAL A 109 -5.14 -5.18 2.25
N MET A 110 -4.98 -4.31 1.26
CA MET A 110 -6.02 -3.42 0.76
C MET A 110 -6.33 -3.79 -0.69
N GLY A 111 -7.61 -3.97 -0.98
CA GLY A 111 -8.07 -4.20 -2.34
C GLY A 111 -8.35 -2.88 -3.06
N ASP A 112 -7.67 -2.64 -4.19
CA ASP A 112 -7.99 -1.52 -5.08
C ASP A 112 -9.04 -1.96 -6.10
N ASN A 113 -10.21 -1.36 -6.00
CA ASN A 113 -11.36 -1.67 -6.85
C ASN A 113 -11.46 -0.75 -8.08
N MET A 114 -10.41 0.01 -8.36
CA MET A 114 -10.32 0.83 -9.58
C MET A 114 -10.49 -0.06 -10.82
N ILE A 115 -11.17 0.44 -11.82
CA ILE A 115 -11.44 -0.25 -13.11
C ILE A 115 -12.24 -1.56 -13.01
N SER A 116 -12.92 -1.84 -11.92
CA SER A 116 -13.92 -2.90 -11.89
C SER A 116 -15.14 -2.51 -12.75
N ASP A 117 -15.63 -3.45 -13.55
CA ASP A 117 -16.83 -3.21 -14.39
C ASP A 117 -18.06 -2.97 -13.50
N ASN A 118 -18.11 -3.63 -12.36
CA ASN A 118 -19.06 -3.42 -11.28
C ASN A 118 -18.32 -3.27 -9.95
N MET A 119 -18.32 -2.07 -9.39
CA MET A 119 -17.59 -1.77 -8.16
C MET A 119 -18.12 -2.54 -6.95
N ILE A 120 -19.42 -2.85 -6.91
CA ILE A 120 -20.03 -3.61 -5.82
C ILE A 120 -19.56 -5.07 -5.87
N ASP A 121 -19.56 -5.67 -7.05
CA ASP A 121 -19.12 -7.05 -7.21
C ASP A 121 -17.61 -7.19 -6.99
N GLY A 122 -16.82 -6.19 -7.45
CA GLY A 122 -15.39 -6.13 -7.16
C GLY A 122 -15.08 -6.04 -5.67
N ALA A 123 -15.83 -5.21 -4.92
CA ALA A 123 -15.66 -5.10 -3.48
C ALA A 123 -16.03 -6.40 -2.73
N LYS A 124 -17.12 -7.05 -3.13
CA LYS A 124 -17.52 -8.35 -2.57
C LYS A 124 -16.48 -9.43 -2.84
N LEU A 125 -15.96 -9.48 -4.08
CA LEU A 125 -14.90 -10.43 -4.44
C LEU A 125 -13.66 -10.25 -3.54
N LEU A 126 -13.24 -9.01 -3.32
CA LEU A 126 -12.10 -8.71 -2.44
C LEU A 126 -12.38 -9.14 -0.99
N GLU A 127 -13.58 -8.86 -0.48
CA GLU A 127 -14.01 -9.29 0.86
C GLU A 127 -14.02 -10.82 1.00
N ASP A 128 -14.55 -11.54 0.01
CA ASP A 128 -14.62 -13.01 -0.01
C ASP A 128 -13.24 -13.67 -0.07
N LEU A 129 -12.25 -12.99 -0.66
CA LEU A 129 -10.89 -13.49 -0.78
C LEU A 129 -9.99 -13.17 0.44
N GLY A 130 -10.43 -12.31 1.35
CA GLY A 130 -9.79 -11.95 2.62
C GLY A 130 -9.01 -10.66 2.56
#